data_476f92dac632e8f8992596299895001b
#
_entry.id   476f92dac632e8f8992596299895001b
#
_cell.length_a   1.000
_cell.length_b   1.000
_cell.length_c   1.000
_cell.angle_alpha   90.00
_cell.angle_beta   90.00
_cell.angle_gamma   90.00
#
_symmetry.space_group_name_H-M   'P 1'
#
loop_
_entity.id
_entity.type
_entity.pdbx_description
1 polymer ?
#
loop_
_entity_poly.entity_id
_entity_poly.type
_entity_poly.pdbx_seq_one_letter_code
_entity_poly.pdbx_strand_id
1 'polypeptide(L)'
;MVALAFPDISTWLVHMNGSGNDFASRMKGSFRGILPWSDLDALWEKVRAAPEGWYASLIGETPATTPMSAEELDRFVSEIDTLLHREHEYDYCGIVYADDPASPSFIKIYDPHNTGSSCGSGDVPIPPRWILSRIQPTLIADDAPMPHSRRRWWQNLFGLR
;
A
#
# COMPACT_ATOMS: atom_id res chain seq x y z
N MET A 1 22.71 -42.38 15.85
CA MET A 1 21.60 -42.07 14.97
C MET A 1 21.27 -40.59 15.20
N VAL A 2 21.66 -39.77 14.23
CA VAL A 2 21.41 -38.33 14.34
C VAL A 2 19.94 -38.11 14.02
N ALA A 3 19.16 -37.69 15.02
CA ALA A 3 17.81 -37.20 14.77
C ALA A 3 17.96 -35.96 13.90
N LEU A 4 17.67 -36.07 12.64
CA LEU A 4 17.48 -34.90 11.79
C LEU A 4 16.30 -34.14 12.39
N ALA A 5 16.62 -33.07 13.10
CA ALA A 5 15.59 -32.15 13.53
C ALA A 5 15.02 -31.52 12.28
N PHE A 6 13.97 -32.10 11.75
CA PHE A 6 13.15 -31.42 10.78
C PHE A 6 12.56 -30.21 11.49
N PRO A 7 12.70 -29.00 10.94
CA PRO A 7 11.98 -27.89 11.49
C PRO A 7 10.50 -28.27 11.51
N ASP A 8 9.92 -28.09 12.65
CA ASP A 8 8.54 -28.45 12.90
C ASP A 8 7.67 -27.84 11.80
N ILE A 9 6.94 -28.71 11.10
CA ILE A 9 6.03 -28.29 10.01
C ILE A 9 5.05 -27.24 10.50
N SER A 10 4.70 -27.28 11.79
CA SER A 10 3.83 -26.26 12.38
C SER A 10 4.45 -24.87 12.39
N THR A 11 5.77 -24.76 12.57
CA THR A 11 6.47 -23.47 12.49
C THR A 11 6.45 -22.92 11.07
N TRP A 12 6.59 -23.79 10.08
CA TRP A 12 6.49 -23.42 8.67
C TRP A 12 5.09 -22.95 8.29
N LEU A 13 4.07 -23.67 8.75
CA LEU A 13 2.67 -23.34 8.48
C LEU A 13 2.28 -22.01 9.14
N VAL A 14 2.76 -21.77 10.36
CA VAL A 14 2.51 -20.50 11.05
C VAL A 14 3.20 -19.35 10.31
N HIS A 15 4.39 -19.58 9.77
CA HIS A 15 5.12 -18.56 9.01
C HIS A 15 4.44 -18.24 7.68
N MET A 16 3.94 -19.26 6.99
CA MET A 16 3.25 -19.07 5.71
C MET A 16 1.85 -18.49 5.88
N ASN A 17 1.14 -18.89 6.92
CA ASN A 17 -0.18 -18.34 7.23
C ASN A 17 -0.09 -16.94 7.84
N GLY A 18 1.00 -16.65 8.55
CA GLY A 18 1.20 -15.38 9.20
C GLY A 18 1.33 -14.21 8.24
N SER A 19 2.09 -14.37 7.15
CA SER A 19 2.32 -13.28 6.22
C SER A 19 1.07 -12.91 5.42
N GLY A 20 0.26 -13.90 5.02
CA GLY A 20 -0.99 -13.66 4.30
C GLY A 20 -2.05 -13.02 5.18
N ASN A 21 -2.20 -13.53 6.40
CA ASN A 21 -3.12 -12.97 7.39
C ASN A 21 -2.68 -11.59 7.87
N ASP A 22 -1.39 -11.35 7.96
CA ASP A 22 -0.87 -10.06 8.44
C ASP A 22 -1.24 -8.92 7.50
N PHE A 23 -1.13 -9.11 6.20
CA PHE A 23 -1.49 -8.05 5.24
C PHE A 23 -2.98 -7.71 5.31
N ALA A 24 -3.85 -8.70 5.18
CA ALA A 24 -5.30 -8.51 5.25
C ALA A 24 -5.74 -8.00 6.62
N SER A 25 -5.14 -8.50 7.68
CA SER A 25 -5.43 -8.07 9.04
C SER A 25 -4.98 -6.63 9.28
N ARG A 26 -3.80 -6.26 8.79
CA ARG A 26 -3.27 -4.90 8.92
C ARG A 26 -4.11 -3.89 8.16
N MET A 27 -4.68 -4.27 7.03
CA MET A 27 -5.59 -3.40 6.29
C MET A 27 -6.81 -2.99 7.11
N LYS A 28 -7.27 -3.84 8.00
CA LYS A 28 -8.44 -3.60 8.86
C LYS A 28 -8.07 -2.95 10.19
N GLY A 29 -6.80 -2.69 10.42
CA GLY A 29 -6.32 -2.10 11.66
C GLY A 29 -6.63 -0.61 11.79
N SER A 30 -6.03 0.00 12.79
CA SER A 30 -6.18 1.45 13.04
C SER A 30 -5.22 2.23 12.16
N PHE A 31 -5.74 3.27 11.54
CA PHE A 31 -4.96 4.16 10.69
C PHE A 31 -5.24 5.62 11.05
N ARG A 32 -4.25 6.46 10.80
CA ARG A 32 -4.39 7.91 10.98
C ARG A 32 -4.34 8.59 9.62
N GLY A 33 -5.33 9.42 9.35
CA GLY A 33 -5.39 10.20 8.12
C GLY A 33 -4.37 11.32 8.12
N ILE A 34 -3.73 11.52 6.99
CA ILE A 34 -2.78 12.60 6.78
C ILE A 34 -3.57 13.78 6.22
N LEU A 35 -3.75 14.85 7.00
CA LEU A 35 -4.55 15.98 6.57
C LEU A 35 -3.72 17.09 5.92
N PRO A 36 -2.76 17.74 6.60
CA PRO A 36 -1.97 18.74 5.91
C PRO A 36 -1.04 18.11 4.86
N TRP A 37 -0.88 18.78 3.73
CA TRP A 37 0.06 18.34 2.71
C TRP A 37 1.50 18.28 3.25
N SER A 38 1.84 19.16 4.18
CA SER A 38 3.15 19.13 4.84
C SER A 38 3.38 17.85 5.66
N ASP A 39 2.32 17.29 6.22
CA ASP A 39 2.41 16.01 6.95
C ASP A 39 2.62 14.85 5.98
N LEU A 40 2.08 14.94 4.77
CA LEU A 40 2.35 13.95 3.72
C LEU A 40 3.82 14.01 3.31
N ASP A 41 4.38 15.21 3.15
CA ASP A 41 5.80 15.36 2.84
C ASP A 41 6.67 14.74 3.94
N ALA A 42 6.32 14.98 5.19
CA ALA A 42 7.02 14.39 6.34
C ALA A 42 6.91 12.85 6.36
N LEU A 43 5.76 12.32 5.98
CA LEU A 43 5.56 10.87 5.87
C LEU A 43 6.48 10.27 4.81
N TRP A 44 6.54 10.91 3.63
CA TRP A 44 7.40 10.46 2.54
C TRP A 44 8.88 10.51 2.91
N GLU A 45 9.29 11.52 3.66
CA GLU A 45 10.67 11.60 4.16
C GLU A 45 11.02 10.41 5.05
N LYS A 46 10.10 10.00 5.92
CA LYS A 46 10.32 8.85 6.80
C LYS A 46 10.38 7.55 6.02
N VAL A 47 9.56 7.41 5.00
CA VAL A 47 9.59 6.24 4.11
C VAL A 47 10.94 6.16 3.40
N ARG A 48 11.40 7.29 2.84
CA ARG A 48 12.69 7.36 2.13
C ARG A 48 13.89 7.16 3.04
N ALA A 49 13.78 7.57 4.30
CA ALA A 49 14.87 7.43 5.27
C ALA A 49 15.13 5.98 5.65
N ALA A 50 14.13 5.11 5.52
CA ALA A 50 14.26 3.67 5.77
C ALA A 50 13.71 2.91 4.55
N PRO A 51 14.46 2.88 3.44
CA PRO A 51 13.92 2.44 2.15
C PRO A 51 13.82 0.93 1.97
N GLU A 52 14.33 0.15 2.90
CA GLU A 52 14.39 -1.30 2.75
C GLU A 52 13.07 -1.97 3.14
N GLY A 53 12.70 -3.01 2.39
CA GLY A 53 11.58 -3.88 2.76
C GLY A 53 10.19 -3.35 2.41
N TRP A 54 10.08 -2.35 1.55
CA TRP A 54 8.80 -1.80 1.13
C TRP A 54 8.26 -2.48 -0.12
N TYR A 55 6.97 -2.78 -0.10
CA TYR A 55 6.21 -3.31 -1.24
C TYR A 55 5.16 -2.30 -1.64
N ALA A 56 4.98 -2.10 -2.94
CA ALA A 56 3.87 -1.31 -3.46
C ALA A 56 2.85 -2.24 -4.11
N SER A 57 1.58 -2.02 -3.83
CA SER A 57 0.49 -2.84 -4.36
C SER A 57 -0.55 -1.97 -5.03
N LEU A 58 -1.05 -2.45 -6.16
CA LEU A 58 -2.25 -1.93 -6.80
C LEU A 58 -3.39 -2.90 -6.47
N ILE A 59 -4.41 -2.40 -5.79
CA ILE A 59 -5.53 -3.25 -5.35
C ILE A 59 -6.25 -3.82 -6.56
N GLY A 60 -6.49 -5.13 -6.54
CA GLY A 60 -7.09 -5.85 -7.66
C GLY A 60 -6.07 -6.48 -8.61
N GLU A 61 -4.81 -6.14 -8.49
CA GLU A 61 -3.76 -6.70 -9.33
C GLU A 61 -2.88 -7.67 -8.53
N THR A 62 -2.18 -8.54 -9.25
CA THR A 62 -1.28 -9.51 -8.63
C THR A 62 -0.21 -8.80 -7.81
N PRO A 63 -0.07 -9.13 -6.52
CA PRO A 63 0.88 -8.45 -5.66
C PRO A 63 2.33 -8.82 -5.98
N ALA A 64 3.24 -7.90 -5.65
CA ALA A 64 4.66 -8.14 -5.76
C ALA A 64 5.11 -9.21 -4.76
N THR A 65 6.08 -10.03 -5.15
CA THR A 65 6.65 -11.07 -4.30
C THR A 65 7.99 -10.65 -3.68
N THR A 66 8.58 -9.57 -4.19
CA THR A 66 9.85 -9.04 -3.70
C THR A 66 9.69 -7.57 -3.37
N PRO A 67 10.40 -7.06 -2.34
CA PRO A 67 10.34 -5.65 -2.02
C PRO A 67 11.01 -4.80 -3.11
N MET A 68 10.64 -3.53 -3.15
CA MET A 68 11.24 -2.57 -4.06
C MET A 68 12.69 -2.27 -3.65
N SER A 69 13.54 -1.97 -4.64
CA SER A 69 14.81 -1.31 -4.38
C SER A 69 14.58 0.11 -3.86
N ALA A 70 15.61 0.73 -3.28
CA ALA A 70 15.54 2.10 -2.84
C ALA A 70 15.19 3.06 -3.98
N GLU A 71 15.69 2.79 -5.18
CA GLU A 71 15.40 3.59 -6.37
C GLU A 71 13.95 3.44 -6.82
N GLU A 72 13.43 2.22 -6.81
CA GLU A 72 12.03 1.96 -7.14
C GLU A 72 11.09 2.61 -6.14
N LEU A 73 11.43 2.54 -4.86
CA LEU A 73 10.64 3.19 -3.81
C LEU A 73 10.60 4.70 -3.98
N ASP A 74 11.76 5.32 -4.21
CA ASP A 74 11.84 6.77 -4.42
C ASP A 74 11.01 7.18 -5.64
N ARG A 75 11.10 6.42 -6.71
CA ARG A 75 10.30 6.65 -7.91
C ARG A 75 8.81 6.53 -7.63
N PHE A 76 8.40 5.48 -6.92
CA PHE A 76 6.99 5.29 -6.54
C PHE A 76 6.49 6.47 -5.72
N VAL A 77 7.21 6.86 -4.68
CA VAL A 77 6.82 7.96 -3.80
C VAL A 77 6.71 9.27 -4.59
N SER A 78 7.67 9.57 -5.45
CA SER A 78 7.66 10.78 -6.26
C SER A 78 6.47 10.80 -7.22
N GLU A 79 6.21 9.69 -7.88
CA GLU A 79 5.14 9.61 -8.88
C GLU A 79 3.76 9.64 -8.23
N ILE A 80 3.58 8.95 -7.09
CA ILE A 80 2.30 8.96 -6.40
C ILE A 80 2.02 10.35 -5.80
N ASP A 81 3.02 10.99 -5.25
CA ASP A 81 2.89 12.34 -4.70
C ASP A 81 2.46 13.33 -5.80
N THR A 82 3.11 13.26 -6.95
CA THR A 82 2.77 14.09 -8.11
C THR A 82 1.33 13.84 -8.57
N LEU A 83 0.91 12.58 -8.62
CA LEU A 83 -0.45 12.21 -9.01
C LEU A 83 -1.48 12.78 -8.03
N LEU A 84 -1.21 12.62 -6.73
CA LEU A 84 -2.13 13.11 -5.70
C LEU A 84 -2.28 14.63 -5.76
N HIS A 85 -1.20 15.37 -5.89
CA HIS A 85 -1.25 16.83 -6.01
C HIS A 85 -1.96 17.29 -7.28
N ARG A 86 -1.76 16.58 -8.38
CA ARG A 86 -2.36 16.94 -9.66
C ARG A 86 -3.86 16.69 -9.68
N GLU A 87 -4.32 15.60 -9.08
CA GLU A 87 -5.69 15.14 -9.24
C GLU A 87 -6.58 15.33 -8.01
N HIS A 88 -6.01 15.75 -6.90
CA HIS A 88 -6.75 16.02 -5.67
C HIS A 88 -6.65 17.51 -5.33
N GLU A 89 -7.61 18.28 -5.81
CA GLU A 89 -7.60 19.74 -5.75
C GLU A 89 -8.21 20.26 -4.45
N TYR A 90 -7.63 19.89 -3.31
CA TYR A 90 -8.05 20.36 -2.00
C TYR A 90 -6.86 20.94 -1.25
N ASP A 91 -7.13 21.81 -0.29
CA ASP A 91 -6.11 22.42 0.56
C ASP A 91 -5.47 21.41 1.52
N TYR A 92 -6.07 20.24 1.65
CA TYR A 92 -5.59 19.16 2.51
C TYR A 92 -5.54 17.85 1.74
N CYS A 93 -4.73 16.90 2.24
CA CYS A 93 -4.63 15.58 1.64
C CYS A 93 -5.88 14.75 1.92
N GLY A 94 -6.01 14.19 3.10
CA GLY A 94 -7.20 13.44 3.53
C GLY A 94 -7.46 12.12 2.85
N ILE A 95 -6.59 11.68 1.93
CA ILE A 95 -6.75 10.43 1.18
C ILE A 95 -5.57 9.47 1.36
N VAL A 96 -4.66 9.79 2.26
CA VAL A 96 -3.55 8.93 2.65
C VAL A 96 -3.68 8.63 4.13
N TYR A 97 -3.54 7.37 4.49
CA TYR A 97 -3.67 6.89 5.87
C TYR A 97 -2.47 6.02 6.22
N ALA A 98 -1.83 6.30 7.34
CA ALA A 98 -0.70 5.53 7.82
C ALA A 98 -1.06 4.83 9.14
N ASP A 99 -0.53 3.65 9.36
CA ASP A 99 -0.68 2.93 10.63
C ASP A 99 -0.07 3.73 11.78
N ASP A 100 1.12 4.26 11.58
CA ASP A 100 1.80 5.15 12.50
C ASP A 100 2.59 6.19 11.69
N PRO A 101 2.13 7.44 11.60
CA PRO A 101 2.84 8.45 10.84
C PRO A 101 4.26 8.74 11.35
N ALA A 102 4.53 8.47 12.62
CA ALA A 102 5.88 8.67 13.18
C ALA A 102 6.84 7.55 12.79
N SER A 103 6.32 6.32 12.60
CA SER A 103 7.10 5.15 12.19
C SER A 103 6.25 4.29 11.27
N PRO A 104 6.06 4.72 10.02
CA PRO A 104 5.11 4.04 9.13
C PRO A 104 5.60 2.67 8.69
N SER A 105 4.68 1.73 8.62
CA SER A 105 4.93 0.40 8.08
C SER A 105 3.80 -0.07 7.15
N PHE A 106 2.67 0.63 7.14
CA PHE A 106 1.54 0.31 6.29
C PHE A 106 0.81 1.59 5.94
N ILE A 107 0.74 1.91 4.65
CA ILE A 107 0.15 3.16 4.16
C ILE A 107 -0.89 2.83 3.10
N LYS A 108 -2.11 3.33 3.32
CA LYS A 108 -3.21 3.22 2.36
C LYS A 108 -3.34 4.52 1.60
N ILE A 109 -3.45 4.43 0.29
CA ILE A 109 -3.59 5.60 -0.58
C ILE A 109 -4.85 5.42 -1.40
N TYR A 110 -5.80 6.35 -1.21
CA TYR A 110 -7.07 6.33 -1.93
C TYR A 110 -6.96 7.10 -3.24
N ASP A 111 -7.72 6.66 -4.23
CA ASP A 111 -7.73 7.29 -5.54
C ASP A 111 -8.53 8.60 -5.46
N PRO A 112 -7.94 9.73 -5.88
CA PRO A 112 -8.66 11.01 -5.89
C PRO A 112 -9.98 10.98 -6.67
N HIS A 113 -10.08 10.15 -7.69
CA HIS A 113 -11.30 10.02 -8.49
C HIS A 113 -12.42 9.25 -7.80
N ASN A 114 -12.09 8.46 -6.77
CA ASN A 114 -13.08 7.64 -6.10
C ASN A 114 -13.57 8.24 -4.77
N THR A 115 -12.97 9.33 -4.31
CA THR A 115 -13.32 9.90 -3.00
C THR A 115 -14.73 10.47 -2.95
N GLY A 116 -15.23 11.00 -4.08
CA GLY A 116 -16.56 11.56 -4.15
C GLY A 116 -17.70 10.55 -4.05
N SER A 117 -17.46 9.32 -4.43
CA SER A 117 -18.51 8.28 -4.39
C SER A 117 -18.69 7.67 -3.01
N SER A 118 -17.82 7.95 -2.05
CA SER A 118 -17.95 7.45 -0.69
C SER A 118 -18.98 8.21 0.13
N CYS A 119 -19.41 9.37 -0.32
CA CYS A 119 -20.28 10.26 0.47
C CYS A 119 -21.75 9.92 0.41
N GLY A 120 -22.19 8.96 -0.41
CA GLY A 120 -23.62 8.75 -0.62
C GLY A 120 -24.18 7.38 -0.33
N SER A 121 -23.38 6.36 -0.18
CA SER A 121 -23.87 4.99 -0.16
C SER A 121 -23.38 4.17 1.03
N GLY A 122 -23.14 4.73 2.12
CA GLY A 122 -22.77 4.22 3.44
C GLY A 122 -22.47 2.75 3.72
N ASP A 123 -22.85 1.83 2.85
CA ASP A 123 -22.86 0.42 3.16
C ASP A 123 -21.62 -0.37 2.71
N VAL A 124 -20.88 0.13 1.72
CA VAL A 124 -19.67 -0.55 1.25
C VAL A 124 -18.49 0.41 1.27
N PRO A 125 -17.52 0.17 2.16
CA PRO A 125 -16.33 1.01 2.18
C PRO A 125 -15.55 0.85 0.87
N ILE A 126 -15.14 1.97 0.30
CA ILE A 126 -14.30 1.97 -0.88
C ILE A 126 -12.90 1.51 -0.47
N PRO A 127 -12.33 0.49 -1.14
CA PRO A 127 -10.98 0.08 -0.83
C PRO A 127 -9.96 1.14 -1.30
N PRO A 128 -8.78 1.20 -0.68
CA PRO A 128 -7.71 2.03 -1.21
C PRO A 128 -7.30 1.55 -2.61
N ARG A 129 -6.75 2.44 -3.41
CA ARG A 129 -6.24 2.08 -4.74
C ARG A 129 -4.86 1.48 -4.65
N TRP A 130 -4.00 2.09 -3.82
CA TRP A 130 -2.62 1.64 -3.66
C TRP A 130 -2.29 1.42 -2.20
N ILE A 131 -1.38 0.48 -1.96
CA ILE A 131 -0.86 0.22 -0.62
C ILE A 131 0.66 0.19 -0.68
N LEU A 132 1.28 0.88 0.25
CA LEU A 132 2.72 0.82 0.48
C LEU A 132 2.95 0.17 1.84
N SER A 133 3.59 -1.00 1.87
CA SER A 133 3.70 -1.80 3.10
C SER A 133 5.08 -2.44 3.26
N ARG A 134 5.47 -2.64 4.51
CA ARG A 134 6.69 -3.40 4.84
C ARG A 134 6.43 -4.89 4.97
N ILE A 135 5.17 -5.30 4.93
CA ILE A 135 4.82 -6.72 4.89
C ILE A 135 4.44 -7.10 3.48
N GLN A 136 4.75 -8.34 3.12
CA GLN A 136 4.47 -8.84 1.79
C GLN A 136 2.97 -8.82 1.52
N PRO A 137 2.54 -8.17 0.42
CA PRO A 137 1.12 -8.06 0.11
C PRO A 137 0.53 -9.37 -0.37
N THR A 138 -0.77 -9.53 -0.12
CA THR A 138 -1.59 -10.58 -0.70
C THR A 138 -2.60 -9.96 -1.66
N LEU A 139 -3.14 -10.77 -2.55
CA LEU A 139 -4.14 -10.29 -3.49
C LEU A 139 -5.41 -9.86 -2.75
N ILE A 140 -5.81 -8.62 -2.97
CA ILE A 140 -7.07 -8.08 -2.49
C ILE A 140 -7.96 -7.90 -3.71
N ALA A 141 -9.07 -8.63 -3.74
CA ALA A 141 -10.02 -8.53 -4.83
C ALA A 141 -10.74 -7.18 -4.79
N ASP A 142 -10.88 -6.57 -5.96
CA ASP A 142 -11.63 -5.34 -6.11
C ASP A 142 -12.49 -5.48 -7.35
N ASP A 143 -13.80 -5.46 -7.16
CA ASP A 143 -14.77 -5.57 -8.25
C ASP A 143 -15.03 -4.22 -8.94
N ALA A 144 -14.50 -3.13 -8.38
CA ALA A 144 -14.65 -1.82 -8.99
C ALA A 144 -13.84 -1.73 -10.28
N PRO A 145 -14.41 -1.15 -11.36
CA PRO A 145 -13.66 -1.02 -12.59
C PRO A 145 -12.45 -0.10 -12.42
N MET A 146 -11.31 -0.58 -12.90
CA MET A 146 -10.09 0.19 -12.83
C MET A 146 -9.92 0.98 -14.15
N PRO A 147 -9.76 2.32 -14.07
CA PRO A 147 -9.50 3.09 -15.28
C PRO A 147 -8.20 2.64 -15.97
N HIS A 148 -8.23 2.60 -17.30
CA HIS A 148 -7.04 2.24 -18.08
C HIS A 148 -5.85 3.16 -17.79
N SER A 149 -6.11 4.42 -17.49
CA SER A 149 -5.08 5.39 -17.15
C SER A 149 -4.31 4.97 -15.88
N ARG A 150 -5.02 4.44 -14.88
CA ARG A 150 -4.40 3.97 -13.64
C ARG A 150 -3.55 2.73 -13.87
N ARG A 151 -4.07 1.76 -14.63
CA ARG A 151 -3.33 0.55 -14.96
C ARG A 151 -2.09 0.87 -15.79
N ARG A 152 -2.22 1.75 -16.78
CA ARG A 152 -1.09 2.19 -17.61
C ARG A 152 -0.04 2.91 -16.77
N TRP A 153 -0.47 3.81 -15.89
CA TRP A 153 0.44 4.52 -14.98
C TRP A 153 1.24 3.53 -14.13
N TRP A 154 0.56 2.55 -13.57
CA TRP A 154 1.19 1.52 -12.74
C TRP A 154 2.19 0.70 -13.53
N GLN A 155 1.81 0.25 -14.71
CA GLN A 155 2.67 -0.55 -15.58
C GLN A 155 3.92 0.24 -16.01
N ASN A 156 3.78 1.51 -16.33
CA ASN A 156 4.90 2.37 -16.69
C ASN A 156 5.85 2.58 -15.53
N LEU A 157 5.31 2.71 -14.32
CA LEU A 157 6.10 2.96 -13.12
C LEU A 157 7.05 1.80 -12.82
N PHE A 158 6.59 0.58 -12.99
CA PHE A 158 7.38 -0.62 -12.68
C PHE A 158 7.94 -1.33 -13.92
N GLY A 159 7.81 -0.74 -15.09
CA GLY A 159 8.31 -1.34 -16.31
C GLY A 159 7.57 -2.62 -16.73
N LEU A 160 6.40 -2.86 -16.19
CA LEU A 160 5.56 -4.01 -16.53
C LEU A 160 4.86 -3.74 -17.87
N ARG A 161 5.03 -4.65 -18.81
CA ARG A 161 4.42 -4.54 -20.12
C ARG A 161 3.44 -5.69 -20.36
#